data_8bf1f5477f650ef64bae3eaf59bf73d6
#
_entry.id   8bf1f5477f650ef64bae3eaf59bf73d6
#
_cell.length_a   1.000
_cell.length_b   1.000
_cell.length_c   1.000
_cell.angle_alpha   90.00
_cell.angle_beta   90.00
_cell.angle_gamma   90.00
#
_symmetry.space_group_name_H-M   'P 1'
#
loop_
_entity.id
_entity.type
_entity.pdbx_description
1 polymer ?
#
loop_
_entity_poly.entity_id
_entity_poly.type
_entity_poly.pdbx_seq_one_letter_code
_entity_poly.pdbx_strand_id
1 'polypeptide(L)'
;MNETEFKASALDLLKASLGYKSNVRDILLKKIIEGVISELTDEKGIKLEYDNTSHLMFVVDLSAFRYENKGGNVMPRNLEYRLRNLIIKFGGGSIE
;
A
#
# COMPACT_ATOMS: atom_id res chain seq x y z
N MET A 1 -6.13 -15.07 3.51
CA MET A 1 -6.92 -13.80 3.44
C MET A 1 -7.14 -13.46 1.98
N ASN A 2 -8.35 -13.08 1.63
CA ASN A 2 -8.59 -12.69 0.24
C ASN A 2 -8.36 -11.20 0.08
N GLU A 3 -8.58 -10.69 -1.13
CA GLU A 3 -8.32 -9.27 -1.41
C GLU A 3 -9.19 -8.36 -0.57
N THR A 4 -10.46 -8.70 -0.37
CA THR A 4 -11.36 -7.88 0.42
C THR A 4 -10.89 -7.80 1.85
N GLU A 5 -10.47 -8.92 2.42
CA GLU A 5 -9.97 -8.94 3.80
C GLU A 5 -8.64 -8.19 3.90
N PHE A 6 -7.79 -8.32 2.88
CA PHE A 6 -6.53 -7.60 2.86
C PHE A 6 -6.78 -6.09 2.88
N LYS A 7 -7.72 -5.62 2.06
CA LYS A 7 -8.04 -4.19 2.02
C LYS A 7 -8.65 -3.71 3.33
N ALA A 8 -9.49 -4.53 3.94
CA ALA A 8 -10.09 -4.16 5.23
C ALA A 8 -9.04 -4.06 6.32
N SER A 9 -8.10 -5.01 6.34
CA SER A 9 -7.00 -4.98 7.30
C SER A 9 -6.11 -3.76 7.06
N ALA A 10 -5.85 -3.44 5.80
CA ALA A 10 -5.04 -2.27 5.47
C ALA A 10 -5.72 -0.99 5.96
N LEU A 11 -7.04 -0.90 5.82
CA LEU A 11 -7.76 0.27 6.29
C LEU A 11 -7.65 0.41 7.80
N ASP A 12 -7.89 -0.69 8.53
CA ASP A 12 -7.80 -0.65 9.98
C ASP A 12 -6.41 -0.24 10.46
N LEU A 13 -5.37 -0.81 9.85
CA LEU A 13 -4.02 -0.49 10.24
C LEU A 13 -3.64 0.94 9.85
N LEU A 14 -4.12 1.40 8.71
CA LEU A 14 -3.85 2.77 8.29
C LEU A 14 -4.50 3.76 9.25
N LYS A 15 -5.74 3.50 9.64
CA LYS A 15 -6.42 4.37 10.61
C LYS A 15 -5.68 4.38 11.93
N ALA A 16 -5.24 3.23 12.39
CA ALA A 16 -4.48 3.15 13.65
C ALA A 16 -3.17 3.91 13.53
N SER A 17 -2.50 3.79 12.39
CA SER A 17 -1.24 4.48 12.15
C SER A 17 -1.42 5.99 12.15
N LEU A 18 -2.52 6.48 11.61
CA LEU A 18 -2.80 7.91 11.52
C LEU A 18 -3.49 8.45 12.78
N GLY A 19 -3.89 7.59 13.69
CA GLY A 19 -4.55 8.01 14.91
C GLY A 19 -6.03 8.34 14.75
N TYR A 20 -6.67 7.82 13.71
CA TYR A 20 -8.08 8.11 13.46
C TYR A 20 -8.97 7.01 14.01
N LYS A 21 -9.96 7.38 14.80
CA LYS A 21 -10.91 6.44 15.37
C LYS A 21 -12.28 6.51 14.72
N SER A 22 -12.63 7.65 14.13
CA SER A 22 -13.93 7.79 13.53
C SER A 22 -13.91 7.30 12.08
N ASN A 23 -15.08 7.10 11.49
CA ASN A 23 -15.20 6.60 10.14
C ASN A 23 -15.36 7.72 9.10
N VAL A 24 -15.14 8.95 9.51
CA VAL A 24 -15.37 10.10 8.63
C VAL A 24 -14.50 10.05 7.39
N ARG A 25 -13.28 9.55 7.52
CA ARG A 25 -12.33 9.52 6.41
C ARG A 25 -12.25 8.18 5.69
N ASP A 26 -13.10 7.23 6.04
CA ASP A 26 -12.96 5.88 5.52
C ASP A 26 -13.03 5.82 4.00
N ILE A 27 -13.94 6.56 3.38
CA ILE A 27 -14.06 6.52 1.92
C ILE A 27 -12.78 6.99 1.26
N LEU A 28 -12.22 8.10 1.75
CA LEU A 28 -10.98 8.63 1.21
C LEU A 28 -9.83 7.65 1.40
N LEU A 29 -9.69 7.11 2.61
CA LEU A 29 -8.60 6.19 2.91
C LEU A 29 -8.72 4.90 2.11
N LYS A 30 -9.94 4.40 1.92
CA LYS A 30 -10.14 3.22 1.07
C LYS A 30 -9.69 3.47 -0.36
N LYS A 31 -10.01 4.65 -0.89
CA LYS A 31 -9.60 4.98 -2.25
C LYS A 31 -8.10 5.09 -2.39
N ILE A 32 -7.43 5.63 -1.37
CA ILE A 32 -5.98 5.71 -1.38
C ILE A 32 -5.38 4.30 -1.38
N ILE A 33 -5.90 3.41 -0.54
CA ILE A 33 -5.43 2.04 -0.46
C ILE A 33 -5.64 1.33 -1.80
N GLU A 34 -6.82 1.48 -2.39
CA GLU A 34 -7.10 0.87 -3.69
C GLU A 34 -6.15 1.39 -4.75
N GLY A 35 -5.87 2.69 -4.73
CA GLY A 35 -4.94 3.28 -5.66
C GLY A 35 -3.53 2.74 -5.50
N VAL A 36 -3.08 2.58 -4.25
CA VAL A 36 -1.77 2.03 -3.98
C VAL A 36 -1.69 0.59 -4.47
N ILE A 37 -2.69 -0.23 -4.16
CA ILE A 37 -2.70 -1.62 -4.61
C ILE A 37 -2.68 -1.69 -6.13
N SER A 38 -3.49 -0.87 -6.79
CA SER A 38 -3.53 -0.84 -8.24
C SER A 38 -2.18 -0.42 -8.83
N GLU A 39 -1.56 0.58 -8.23
CA GLU A 39 -0.23 1.00 -8.68
C GLU A 39 0.78 -0.14 -8.57
N LEU A 40 0.76 -0.85 -7.46
CA LEU A 40 1.72 -1.94 -7.24
C LEU A 40 1.45 -3.11 -8.19
N THR A 41 0.19 -3.47 -8.36
CA THR A 41 -0.13 -4.66 -9.17
C THR A 41 -0.17 -4.36 -10.65
N ASP A 42 -0.81 -3.25 -11.04
CA ASP A 42 -1.02 -2.96 -12.45
C ASP A 42 0.13 -2.23 -13.10
N GLU A 43 0.74 -1.31 -12.38
CA GLU A 43 1.81 -0.50 -12.97
C GLU A 43 3.18 -1.07 -12.70
N LYS A 44 3.40 -1.63 -11.52
CA LYS A 44 4.71 -2.19 -11.16
C LYS A 44 4.80 -3.68 -11.39
N GLY A 45 3.68 -4.35 -11.68
CA GLY A 45 3.69 -5.78 -11.93
C GLY A 45 3.96 -6.65 -10.73
N ILE A 46 3.77 -6.12 -9.53
CA ILE A 46 4.04 -6.89 -8.32
C ILE A 46 2.88 -7.81 -8.02
N LYS A 47 3.17 -9.06 -7.68
CA LYS A 47 2.14 -10.00 -7.28
C LYS A 47 2.01 -9.97 -5.77
N LEU A 48 1.04 -9.20 -5.29
CA LEU A 48 0.83 -9.08 -3.86
C LEU A 48 0.28 -10.39 -3.30
N GLU A 49 0.83 -10.81 -2.18
CA GLU A 49 0.37 -12.00 -1.48
C GLU A 49 -0.44 -11.55 -0.28
N TYR A 50 -1.70 -11.91 -0.26
CA TYR A 50 -2.62 -11.37 0.74
C TYR A 50 -2.40 -11.93 2.15
N ASP A 51 -1.60 -12.98 2.28
CA ASP A 51 -1.23 -13.51 3.59
C ASP A 51 0.16 -13.07 4.02
N ASN A 52 0.80 -12.20 3.26
CA ASN A 52 2.15 -11.74 3.54
C ASN A 52 2.10 -10.45 4.33
N THR A 53 2.51 -10.50 5.58
CA THR A 53 2.47 -9.34 6.46
C THR A 53 3.33 -8.18 5.93
N SER A 54 4.48 -8.50 5.34
CA SER A 54 5.33 -7.45 4.77
C SER A 54 4.65 -6.70 3.64
N HIS A 55 3.89 -7.43 2.80
CA HIS A 55 3.14 -6.81 1.73
C HIS A 55 2.05 -5.91 2.29
N LEU A 56 1.33 -6.40 3.30
CA LEU A 56 0.27 -5.62 3.94
C LEU A 56 0.84 -4.34 4.54
N MET A 57 1.93 -4.46 5.28
CA MET A 57 2.51 -3.28 5.93
C MET A 57 3.08 -2.30 4.92
N PHE A 58 3.61 -2.78 3.79
CA PHE A 58 4.08 -1.86 2.77
C PHE A 58 2.91 -1.07 2.17
N VAL A 59 1.78 -1.72 1.92
CA VAL A 59 0.60 -1.03 1.42
C VAL A 59 0.15 0.03 2.42
N VAL A 60 0.15 -0.32 3.71
CA VAL A 60 -0.25 0.63 4.76
C VAL A 60 0.71 1.82 4.80
N ASP A 61 2.01 1.56 4.80
CA ASP A 61 3.00 2.62 4.92
C ASP A 61 3.00 3.53 3.71
N LEU A 62 2.87 2.97 2.52
CA LEU A 62 2.82 3.80 1.31
C LEU A 62 1.53 4.59 1.27
N SER A 63 0.42 4.00 1.71
CA SER A 63 -0.86 4.70 1.76
C SER A 63 -0.79 5.89 2.74
N ALA A 64 -0.15 5.69 3.89
CA ALA A 64 0.02 6.77 4.86
C ALA A 64 0.84 7.90 4.24
N PHE A 65 1.92 7.55 3.55
CA PHE A 65 2.75 8.56 2.90
C PHE A 65 1.94 9.34 1.87
N ARG A 66 1.16 8.64 1.03
CA ARG A 66 0.35 9.30 0.02
C ARG A 66 -0.72 10.20 0.63
N TYR A 67 -1.31 9.75 1.72
CA TYR A 67 -2.32 10.54 2.41
C TYR A 67 -1.72 11.82 2.99
N GLU A 68 -0.53 11.71 3.57
CA GLU A 68 0.09 12.86 4.24
C GLU A 68 0.82 13.78 3.27
N ASN A 69 1.09 13.34 2.06
CA ASN A 69 1.89 14.10 1.11
C ASN A 69 1.19 14.21 -0.24
N LYS A 70 -0.02 14.75 -0.23
CA LYS A 70 -0.84 14.81 -1.43
C LYS A 70 -0.23 15.67 -2.51
N GLY A 71 0.72 16.51 -2.19
CA GLY A 71 1.33 17.38 -3.17
C GLY A 71 2.45 16.77 -3.97
N GLY A 72 2.70 15.49 -3.81
CA GLY A 72 3.69 14.83 -4.64
C GLY A 72 5.11 14.92 -4.14
N ASN A 73 5.29 14.88 -2.83
CA ASN A 73 6.65 14.81 -2.29
C ASN A 73 7.36 13.57 -2.75
N VAL A 74 8.69 13.64 -2.76
CA VAL A 74 9.50 12.50 -3.15
C VAL A 74 9.34 11.39 -2.13
N MET A 75 9.19 10.16 -2.62
CA MET A 75 9.04 9.01 -1.73
C MET A 75 10.28 8.84 -0.85
N PRO A 76 10.09 8.60 0.46
CA PRO A 76 11.22 8.37 1.35
C PRO A 76 12.08 7.19 0.89
N ARG A 77 13.36 7.27 1.20
CA ARG A 77 14.30 6.26 0.73
C ARG A 77 13.94 4.85 1.22
N ASN A 78 13.46 4.73 2.45
CA ASN A 78 13.11 3.41 2.97
C ASN A 78 11.93 2.80 2.22
N LEU A 79 10.96 3.60 1.81
CA LEU A 79 9.85 3.10 1.00
C LEU A 79 10.31 2.74 -0.40
N GLU A 80 11.19 3.56 -0.99
CA GLU A 80 11.77 3.23 -2.30
C GLU A 80 12.53 1.92 -2.26
N TYR A 81 13.30 1.71 -1.21
CA TYR A 81 14.09 0.50 -1.08
C TYR A 81 13.17 -0.72 -0.98
N ARG A 82 12.13 -0.62 -0.16
CA ARG A 82 11.17 -1.72 -0.02
C ARG A 82 10.42 -1.98 -1.32
N LEU A 83 10.05 -0.92 -2.03
CA LEU A 83 9.37 -1.07 -3.31
C LEU A 83 10.26 -1.80 -4.30
N ARG A 84 11.53 -1.41 -4.36
CA ARG A 84 12.48 -2.05 -5.27
C ARG A 84 12.62 -3.53 -4.95
N ASN A 85 12.67 -3.88 -3.66
CA ASN A 85 12.75 -5.28 -3.26
C ASN A 85 11.50 -6.05 -3.65
N LEU A 86 10.32 -5.44 -3.54
CA LEU A 86 9.09 -6.08 -3.98
C LEU A 86 9.10 -6.33 -5.47
N ILE A 87 9.58 -5.38 -6.26
CA ILE A 87 9.65 -5.53 -7.70
C ILE A 87 10.59 -6.69 -8.04
N ILE A 88 11.74 -6.76 -7.38
CA ILE A 88 12.71 -7.80 -7.65
C ILE A 88 12.17 -9.18 -7.29
N LYS A 89 11.52 -9.30 -6.14
CA LYS A 89 11.08 -10.60 -5.63
C LYS A 89 9.73 -11.04 -6.16
N PHE A 90 8.84 -10.09 -6.43
CA PHE A 90 7.46 -10.43 -6.79
C PHE A 90 7.00 -9.75 -8.07
N GLY A 91 7.91 -9.26 -8.86
CA GLY A 91 7.58 -8.49 -10.04
C GLY A 91 7.19 -9.29 -11.25
N GLY A 92 7.14 -10.58 -11.13
CA GLY A 92 6.49 -11.37 -12.16
C GLY A 92 7.05 -11.23 -13.56
N GLY A 93 8.30 -11.11 -13.75
CA GLY A 93 8.83 -11.09 -15.08
C GLY A 93 8.85 -9.76 -15.76
N SER A 94 8.61 -8.75 -15.06
CA SER A 94 8.59 -7.46 -15.65
C SER A 94 9.97 -6.98 -16.00
N ILE A 95 10.94 -7.78 -15.81
CA ILE A 95 12.18 -7.35 -16.05
C ILE A 95 12.65 -7.76 -17.29
N GLU A 96 12.54 -7.90 -18.09
CA GLU A 96 13.15 -8.23 -19.15
C GLU A 96 13.24 -7.25 -19.99
#